data_b58568706b43d2db2dfa891e8570e2a5
#
_entry.id   b58568706b43d2db2dfa891e8570e2a5
#
_cell.length_a   1.000
_cell.length_b   1.000
_cell.length_c   1.000
_cell.angle_alpha   90.00
_cell.angle_beta   90.00
_cell.angle_gamma   90.00
#
_symmetry.space_group_name_H-M   'P 1'
#
loop_
_entity.id
_entity.type
_entity.pdbx_description
1 polymer ?
#
loop_
_entity_poly.entity_id
_entity_poly.type
_entity_poly.pdbx_seq_one_letter_code
_entity_poly.pdbx_strand_id
1 'polypeptide(L)'
;MSDTQSTTESNKPIKKLVGKKAIVTGASSGIGKEVALRLLESGAQVSFVSRHPDRILSELPVGSNAKGYAIDLGAIASVSEQIKAIISDMGGVDILINNAGMAYIGEIIDMPLDEWQKLFDLNLTSVFQCLQAVLPTMRSQKNGTIINVASVAGKQGFPNWAAYCASKFALLGLTQAIAAEEQPHGIKVMSICPGSVNTPLWDTLGDKVPPSFNREAMLTPATVAEAIMTLVNLPADAVINDLVLMPNAGLF
;
A
#
# COMPACT_ATOMS: atom_id res chain seq x y z
N MET A 1 31.23 -6.28 47.75
CA MET A 1 31.04 -7.05 46.53
C MET A 1 29.52 -7.21 46.39
N SER A 2 28.91 -6.36 45.63
CA SER A 2 27.47 -6.38 45.36
C SER A 2 27.29 -6.60 43.87
N ASP A 3 26.87 -7.83 43.51
CA ASP A 3 26.53 -8.21 42.15
C ASP A 3 25.27 -7.47 41.69
N THR A 4 25.44 -6.51 40.82
CA THR A 4 24.36 -5.90 40.03
C THR A 4 24.10 -6.80 38.81
N GLN A 5 23.14 -7.72 38.92
CA GLN A 5 22.56 -8.40 37.77
C GLN A 5 21.78 -7.40 36.92
N SER A 6 22.33 -7.02 35.80
CA SER A 6 21.65 -6.30 34.75
C SER A 6 20.66 -7.23 34.07
N THR A 7 19.40 -7.12 34.38
CA THR A 7 18.31 -7.75 33.64
C THR A 7 18.14 -7.02 32.30
N THR A 8 18.64 -7.60 31.23
CA THR A 8 18.27 -7.24 29.87
C THR A 8 16.83 -7.71 29.64
N GLU A 9 15.85 -6.85 29.93
CA GLU A 9 14.49 -7.05 29.46
C GLU A 9 14.52 -7.06 27.92
N SER A 10 14.19 -8.20 27.34
CA SER A 10 14.02 -8.35 25.89
C SER A 10 12.90 -7.42 25.44
N ASN A 11 13.26 -6.42 24.66
CA ASN A 11 12.35 -5.45 24.07
C ASN A 11 11.50 -6.16 22.97
N LYS A 12 10.55 -7.00 23.39
CA LYS A 12 9.57 -7.61 22.48
C LYS A 12 8.69 -6.48 21.95
N PRO A 13 8.53 -6.33 20.64
CA PRO A 13 7.67 -5.31 20.06
C PRO A 13 6.25 -5.44 20.64
N ILE A 14 5.72 -4.34 21.15
CA ILE A 14 4.35 -4.28 21.66
C ILE A 14 3.42 -4.58 20.46
N LYS A 15 2.70 -5.70 20.50
CA LYS A 15 1.75 -6.08 19.46
C LYS A 15 0.51 -5.18 19.51
N LYS A 16 0.59 -4.01 18.89
CA LYS A 16 -0.46 -2.97 18.91
C LYS A 16 -1.70 -3.30 18.08
N LEU A 17 -1.61 -4.26 17.14
CA LEU A 17 -2.67 -4.57 16.18
C LEU A 17 -3.30 -5.96 16.40
N VAL A 18 -3.21 -6.51 17.61
CA VAL A 18 -3.84 -7.79 17.94
C VAL A 18 -5.36 -7.70 17.71
N GLY A 19 -5.90 -8.67 16.95
CA GLY A 19 -7.31 -8.72 16.58
C GLY A 19 -7.72 -7.80 15.43
N LYS A 20 -6.82 -6.95 14.92
CA LYS A 20 -7.08 -6.13 13.73
C LYS A 20 -6.95 -6.96 12.45
N LYS A 21 -7.78 -6.66 11.47
CA LYS A 21 -7.90 -7.34 10.18
C LYS A 21 -7.45 -6.42 9.07
N ALA A 22 -6.39 -6.79 8.35
CA ALA A 22 -5.78 -5.96 7.32
C ALA A 22 -5.81 -6.63 5.94
N ILE A 23 -6.12 -5.86 4.91
CA ILE A 23 -6.00 -6.24 3.51
C ILE A 23 -4.88 -5.40 2.89
N VAL A 24 -3.89 -6.04 2.28
CA VAL A 24 -2.79 -5.37 1.59
C VAL A 24 -2.75 -5.81 0.13
N THR A 25 -2.90 -4.86 -0.79
CA THR A 25 -2.81 -5.13 -2.24
C THR A 25 -1.38 -4.98 -2.75
N GLY A 26 -1.00 -5.79 -3.74
CA GLY A 26 0.38 -5.84 -4.21
C GLY A 26 1.37 -6.38 -3.16
N ALA A 27 0.90 -7.29 -2.29
CA ALA A 27 1.62 -7.73 -1.10
C ALA A 27 2.74 -8.75 -1.37
N SER A 28 3.00 -9.16 -2.61
CA SER A 28 4.01 -10.18 -2.93
C SER A 28 5.44 -9.63 -3.06
N SER A 29 5.63 -8.31 -3.12
CA SER A 29 6.94 -7.69 -3.30
C SER A 29 6.97 -6.23 -2.86
N GLY A 30 8.17 -5.65 -2.80
CA GLY A 30 8.37 -4.21 -2.58
C GLY A 30 7.69 -3.67 -1.32
N ILE A 31 7.09 -2.51 -1.44
CA ILE A 31 6.44 -1.80 -0.32
C ILE A 31 5.31 -2.65 0.29
N GLY A 32 4.46 -3.24 -0.56
CA GLY A 32 3.32 -4.03 -0.08
C GLY A 32 3.74 -5.26 0.75
N LYS A 33 4.82 -5.95 0.34
CA LYS A 33 5.40 -7.05 1.11
C LYS A 33 5.84 -6.57 2.50
N GLU A 34 6.65 -5.52 2.55
CA GLU A 34 7.18 -4.97 3.81
C GLU A 34 6.08 -4.51 4.77
N VAL A 35 5.05 -3.83 4.24
CA VAL A 35 3.89 -3.39 5.05
C VAL A 35 3.12 -4.59 5.61
N ALA A 36 2.84 -5.59 4.78
CA ALA A 36 2.10 -6.77 5.19
C ALA A 36 2.85 -7.55 6.30
N LEU A 37 4.18 -7.69 6.17
CA LEU A 37 5.02 -8.31 7.20
C LEU A 37 4.98 -7.53 8.53
N ARG A 38 5.11 -6.20 8.50
CA ARG A 38 5.05 -5.36 9.72
C ARG A 38 3.67 -5.39 10.39
N LEU A 39 2.59 -5.47 9.61
CA LEU A 39 1.24 -5.64 10.15
C LEU A 39 1.11 -6.99 10.88
N LEU A 40 1.65 -8.09 10.31
CA LEU A 40 1.71 -9.40 10.95
C LEU A 40 2.53 -9.38 12.25
N GLU A 41 3.72 -8.81 12.22
CA GLU A 41 4.60 -8.65 13.39
C GLU A 41 3.92 -7.86 14.50
N SER A 42 3.09 -6.88 14.12
CA SER A 42 2.27 -6.08 15.04
C SER A 42 1.04 -6.83 15.57
N GLY A 43 0.80 -8.06 15.12
CA GLY A 43 -0.26 -8.96 15.61
C GLY A 43 -1.56 -8.92 14.82
N ALA A 44 -1.63 -8.23 13.68
CA ALA A 44 -2.81 -8.23 12.83
C ALA A 44 -3.00 -9.57 12.10
N GLN A 45 -4.25 -9.87 11.73
CA GLN A 45 -4.56 -10.84 10.69
C GLN A 45 -4.41 -10.16 9.33
N VAL A 46 -3.63 -10.73 8.41
CA VAL A 46 -3.31 -10.07 7.15
C VAL A 46 -3.69 -10.92 5.94
N SER A 47 -4.47 -10.33 5.05
CA SER A 47 -4.78 -10.86 3.71
C SER A 47 -3.81 -10.28 2.69
N PHE A 48 -2.99 -11.15 2.12
CA PHE A 48 -2.01 -10.83 1.08
C PHE A 48 -2.67 -10.94 -0.29
N VAL A 49 -3.02 -9.82 -0.90
CA VAL A 49 -3.67 -9.77 -2.22
C VAL A 49 -2.63 -9.50 -3.29
N SER A 50 -2.41 -10.46 -4.18
CA SER A 50 -1.52 -10.34 -5.33
C SER A 50 -1.79 -11.44 -6.34
N ARG A 51 -1.20 -11.38 -7.54
CA ARG A 51 -1.30 -12.46 -8.54
C ARG A 51 -0.64 -13.77 -8.08
N HIS A 52 0.40 -13.68 -7.24
CA HIS A 52 1.20 -14.80 -6.77
C HIS A 52 1.47 -14.69 -5.26
N PRO A 53 0.46 -14.84 -4.38
CA PRO A 53 0.64 -14.69 -2.94
C PRO A 53 1.48 -15.82 -2.32
N ASP A 54 1.53 -16.98 -2.92
CA ASP A 54 2.27 -18.15 -2.41
C ASP A 54 3.77 -17.88 -2.27
N ARG A 55 4.32 -16.97 -3.10
CA ARG A 55 5.75 -16.59 -3.04
C ARG A 55 6.15 -16.05 -1.67
N ILE A 56 5.28 -15.24 -1.05
CA ILE A 56 5.56 -14.67 0.26
C ILE A 56 5.07 -15.58 1.39
N LEU A 57 3.95 -16.28 1.20
CA LEU A 57 3.41 -17.15 2.23
C LEU A 57 4.35 -18.31 2.56
N SER A 58 5.09 -18.83 1.57
CA SER A 58 6.09 -19.88 1.79
C SER A 58 7.29 -19.43 2.65
N GLU A 59 7.52 -18.12 2.77
CA GLU A 59 8.59 -17.54 3.60
C GLU A 59 8.12 -17.31 5.06
N LEU A 60 6.81 -17.38 5.34
CA LEU A 60 6.27 -17.09 6.66
C LEU A 60 6.35 -18.31 7.60
N PRO A 61 6.54 -18.09 8.91
CA PRO A 61 6.45 -19.15 9.89
C PRO A 61 5.09 -19.87 9.85
N VAL A 62 5.11 -21.18 10.08
CA VAL A 62 3.88 -21.97 10.19
C VAL A 62 3.00 -21.42 11.32
N GLY A 63 1.70 -21.25 11.04
CA GLY A 63 0.75 -20.70 12.00
C GLY A 63 0.70 -19.16 12.02
N SER A 64 1.39 -18.47 11.09
CA SER A 64 1.22 -17.03 10.91
C SER A 64 -0.23 -16.68 10.63
N ASN A 65 -0.71 -15.56 11.20
CA ASN A 65 -2.07 -15.07 10.99
C ASN A 65 -2.22 -14.39 9.62
N ALA A 66 -1.85 -15.12 8.57
CA ALA A 66 -1.72 -14.67 7.18
C ALA A 66 -2.48 -15.59 6.24
N LYS A 67 -3.16 -15.00 5.24
CA LYS A 67 -3.79 -15.73 4.15
C LYS A 67 -3.53 -15.04 2.82
N GLY A 68 -3.23 -15.82 1.79
CA GLY A 68 -3.00 -15.32 0.44
C GLY A 68 -4.25 -15.44 -0.41
N TYR A 69 -4.45 -14.44 -1.27
CA TYR A 69 -5.52 -14.42 -2.25
C TYR A 69 -4.94 -14.07 -3.61
N ALA A 70 -5.02 -15.04 -4.53
CA ALA A 70 -4.54 -14.87 -5.90
C ALA A 70 -5.57 -14.06 -6.70
N ILE A 71 -5.36 -12.74 -6.77
CA ILE A 71 -6.25 -11.80 -7.44
C ILE A 71 -5.43 -10.94 -8.42
N ASP A 72 -5.90 -10.89 -9.67
CA ASP A 72 -5.44 -9.89 -10.63
C ASP A 72 -6.32 -8.64 -10.50
N LEU A 73 -5.77 -7.60 -9.90
CA LEU A 73 -6.47 -6.33 -9.73
C LEU A 73 -6.64 -5.53 -11.03
N GLY A 74 -5.95 -5.94 -12.12
CA GLY A 74 -6.21 -5.41 -13.47
C GLY A 74 -7.47 -5.98 -14.10
N ALA A 75 -7.95 -7.15 -13.63
CA ALA A 75 -9.22 -7.75 -14.06
C ALA A 75 -10.41 -7.10 -13.32
N ILE A 76 -10.62 -5.80 -13.58
CA ILE A 76 -11.49 -4.91 -12.81
C ILE A 76 -12.93 -5.41 -12.62
N ALA A 77 -13.47 -6.20 -13.54
CA ALA A 77 -14.85 -6.70 -13.46
C ALA A 77 -15.14 -7.56 -12.22
N SER A 78 -14.12 -8.14 -11.60
CA SER A 78 -14.26 -9.08 -10.47
C SER A 78 -13.66 -8.60 -9.15
N VAL A 79 -12.93 -7.48 -9.15
CA VAL A 79 -12.17 -7.03 -7.97
C VAL A 79 -13.06 -6.81 -6.75
N SER A 80 -14.15 -6.06 -6.91
CA SER A 80 -15.05 -5.74 -5.78
C SER A 80 -15.60 -7.01 -5.11
N GLU A 81 -16.08 -7.98 -5.91
CA GLU A 81 -16.63 -9.23 -5.36
C GLU A 81 -15.55 -10.09 -4.69
N GLN A 82 -14.34 -10.14 -5.25
CA GLN A 82 -13.24 -10.88 -4.64
C GLN A 82 -12.79 -10.24 -3.30
N ILE A 83 -12.75 -8.91 -3.20
CA ILE A 83 -12.45 -8.22 -1.94
C ILE A 83 -13.57 -8.44 -0.91
N LYS A 84 -14.84 -8.41 -1.30
CA LYS A 84 -15.97 -8.76 -0.41
C LYS A 84 -15.86 -10.19 0.12
N ALA A 85 -15.44 -11.13 -0.71
CA ALA A 85 -15.21 -12.51 -0.27
C ALA A 85 -14.10 -12.59 0.80
N ILE A 86 -13.01 -11.83 0.65
CA ILE A 86 -11.95 -11.71 1.67
C ILE A 86 -12.53 -11.16 2.98
N ILE A 87 -13.32 -10.09 2.92
CA ILE A 87 -13.94 -9.47 4.10
C ILE A 87 -14.83 -10.47 4.84
N SER A 88 -15.63 -11.24 4.09
CA SER A 88 -16.49 -12.31 4.64
C SER A 88 -15.67 -13.40 5.33
N ASP A 89 -14.60 -13.85 4.69
CA ASP A 89 -13.69 -14.88 5.21
C ASP A 89 -12.97 -14.42 6.49
N MET A 90 -12.58 -13.14 6.56
CA MET A 90 -11.98 -12.53 7.75
C MET A 90 -13.01 -12.18 8.84
N GLY A 91 -14.30 -12.09 8.50
CA GLY A 91 -15.36 -11.60 9.38
C GLY A 91 -15.23 -10.10 9.70
N GLY A 92 -14.78 -9.28 8.74
CA GLY A 92 -14.63 -7.83 8.84
C GLY A 92 -13.29 -7.32 8.27
N VAL A 93 -13.09 -6.00 8.32
CA VAL A 93 -11.85 -5.34 7.87
C VAL A 93 -11.62 -4.05 8.66
N ASP A 94 -10.42 -3.87 9.23
CA ASP A 94 -10.01 -2.66 9.97
C ASP A 94 -9.05 -1.79 9.16
N ILE A 95 -8.21 -2.41 8.32
CA ILE A 95 -7.13 -1.72 7.60
C ILE A 95 -7.14 -2.17 6.14
N LEU A 96 -7.11 -1.20 5.22
CA LEU A 96 -6.90 -1.43 3.80
C LEU A 96 -5.65 -0.64 3.35
N ILE A 97 -4.69 -1.34 2.76
CA ILE A 97 -3.53 -0.74 2.11
C ILE A 97 -3.63 -0.97 0.60
N ASN A 98 -4.01 0.05 -0.14
CA ASN A 98 -4.01 0.07 -1.59
C ASN A 98 -2.60 0.42 -2.08
N ASN A 99 -1.80 -0.62 -2.34
CA ASN A 99 -0.41 -0.47 -2.76
C ASN A 99 -0.16 -1.02 -4.18
N ALA A 100 -0.99 -1.93 -4.68
CA ALA A 100 -0.82 -2.45 -6.03
C ALA A 100 -0.77 -1.32 -7.06
N GLY A 101 0.17 -1.44 -8.01
CA GLY A 101 0.32 -0.44 -9.05
C GLY A 101 1.37 -0.82 -10.07
N MET A 102 1.34 -0.13 -11.19
CA MET A 102 2.31 -0.24 -12.28
C MET A 102 2.73 1.16 -12.75
N ALA A 103 3.80 1.20 -13.51
CA ALA A 103 4.28 2.44 -14.14
C ALA A 103 4.49 2.20 -15.64
N TYR A 104 4.50 3.28 -16.38
CA TYR A 104 4.86 3.32 -17.79
C TYR A 104 5.79 4.51 -18.03
N ILE A 105 6.88 4.28 -18.76
CA ILE A 105 7.81 5.31 -19.21
C ILE A 105 7.77 5.36 -20.73
N GLY A 106 7.53 6.52 -21.28
CA GLY A 106 7.51 6.78 -22.73
C GLY A 106 6.85 8.11 -23.04
N GLU A 107 7.12 8.61 -24.25
CA GLU A 107 6.46 9.82 -24.74
C GLU A 107 4.97 9.59 -24.94
N ILE A 108 4.15 10.59 -24.66
CA ILE A 108 2.70 10.45 -24.76
C ILE A 108 2.22 10.20 -26.19
N ILE A 109 2.99 10.68 -27.17
CA ILE A 109 2.68 10.52 -28.58
C ILE A 109 2.72 9.04 -29.03
N ASP A 110 3.57 8.24 -28.38
CA ASP A 110 3.79 6.84 -28.72
C ASP A 110 3.09 5.86 -27.76
N MET A 111 2.36 6.40 -26.77
CA MET A 111 1.71 5.55 -25.77
C MET A 111 0.51 4.78 -26.34
N PRO A 112 0.51 3.44 -26.34
CA PRO A 112 -0.65 2.66 -26.78
C PRO A 112 -1.84 2.87 -25.83
N LEU A 113 -3.05 2.99 -26.38
CA LEU A 113 -4.27 3.20 -25.60
C LEU A 113 -4.54 2.07 -24.61
N ASP A 114 -4.22 0.83 -24.98
CA ASP A 114 -4.40 -0.32 -24.09
C ASP A 114 -3.43 -0.28 -22.89
N GLU A 115 -2.19 0.22 -23.05
CA GLU A 115 -1.25 0.42 -21.93
C GLU A 115 -1.74 1.56 -21.00
N TRP A 116 -2.28 2.63 -21.57
CA TRP A 116 -2.96 3.67 -20.80
C TRP A 116 -4.09 3.09 -19.96
N GLN A 117 -4.99 2.31 -20.58
CA GLN A 117 -6.14 1.72 -19.91
C GLN A 117 -5.70 0.75 -18.80
N LYS A 118 -4.77 -0.17 -19.08
CA LYS A 118 -4.21 -1.10 -18.07
C LYS A 118 -3.66 -0.37 -16.86
N LEU A 119 -2.95 0.75 -17.10
CA LEU A 119 -2.36 1.55 -16.03
C LEU A 119 -3.45 2.18 -15.16
N PHE A 120 -4.47 2.77 -15.75
CA PHE A 120 -5.59 3.36 -15.01
C PHE A 120 -6.44 2.28 -14.31
N ASP A 121 -6.65 1.15 -14.95
CA ASP A 121 -7.38 0.03 -14.35
C ASP A 121 -6.70 -0.44 -13.07
N LEU A 122 -5.39 -0.63 -13.10
CA LEU A 122 -4.66 -1.09 -11.91
C LEU A 122 -4.44 0.03 -10.88
N ASN A 123 -4.02 1.23 -11.29
CA ASN A 123 -3.61 2.28 -10.36
C ASN A 123 -4.78 3.06 -9.74
N LEU A 124 -5.97 3.05 -10.38
CA LEU A 124 -7.11 3.87 -9.97
C LEU A 124 -8.40 3.07 -9.85
N THR A 125 -8.84 2.39 -10.94
CA THR A 125 -10.14 1.71 -10.95
C THR A 125 -10.16 0.57 -9.93
N SER A 126 -9.09 -0.20 -9.80
CA SER A 126 -8.97 -1.25 -8.79
C SER A 126 -9.06 -0.70 -7.36
N VAL A 127 -8.46 0.45 -7.10
CA VAL A 127 -8.54 1.14 -5.80
C VAL A 127 -9.98 1.55 -5.49
N PHE A 128 -10.65 2.17 -6.47
CA PHE A 128 -12.07 2.50 -6.34
C PHE A 128 -12.92 1.26 -5.99
N GLN A 129 -12.70 0.13 -6.62
CA GLN A 129 -13.42 -1.10 -6.32
C GLN A 129 -13.08 -1.70 -4.96
N CYS A 130 -11.82 -1.62 -4.51
CA CYS A 130 -11.45 -1.98 -3.15
C CYS A 130 -12.17 -1.10 -2.13
N LEU A 131 -12.24 0.22 -2.37
CA LEU A 131 -12.98 1.16 -1.52
C LEU A 131 -14.47 0.79 -1.45
N GLN A 132 -15.13 0.56 -2.60
CA GLN A 132 -16.53 0.12 -2.64
C GLN A 132 -16.80 -1.16 -1.84
N ALA A 133 -15.83 -2.07 -1.82
CA ALA A 133 -15.96 -3.34 -1.10
C ALA A 133 -15.81 -3.18 0.42
N VAL A 134 -14.85 -2.36 0.90
CA VAL A 134 -14.54 -2.26 2.33
C VAL A 134 -15.41 -1.26 3.08
N LEU A 135 -15.80 -0.15 2.45
CA LEU A 135 -16.49 0.97 3.11
C LEU A 135 -17.80 0.57 3.79
N PRO A 136 -18.68 -0.27 3.22
CA PRO A 136 -19.91 -0.68 3.92
C PRO A 136 -19.63 -1.35 5.26
N THR A 137 -18.61 -2.22 5.31
CA THR A 137 -18.19 -2.93 6.54
C THR A 137 -17.57 -1.96 7.53
N MET A 138 -16.64 -1.10 7.10
CA MET A 138 -16.00 -0.11 7.97
C MET A 138 -17.01 0.90 8.54
N ARG A 139 -18.00 1.35 7.74
CA ARG A 139 -19.10 2.21 8.22
C ARG A 139 -19.95 1.52 9.29
N SER A 140 -20.28 0.24 9.09
CA SER A 140 -21.00 -0.56 10.10
C SER A 140 -20.18 -0.71 11.40
N GLN A 141 -18.87 -0.87 11.28
CA GLN A 141 -17.94 -0.94 12.41
C GLN A 141 -17.70 0.43 13.07
N LYS A 142 -18.04 1.55 12.39
CA LYS A 142 -17.68 2.93 12.76
C LYS A 142 -16.17 3.09 13.03
N ASN A 143 -15.37 2.34 12.30
CA ASN A 143 -13.92 2.31 12.42
C ASN A 143 -13.30 1.75 11.15
N GLY A 144 -12.24 2.36 10.68
CA GLY A 144 -11.46 1.90 9.55
C GLY A 144 -10.25 2.80 9.30
N THR A 145 -9.21 2.21 8.73
CA THR A 145 -8.03 2.96 8.27
C THR A 145 -7.69 2.51 6.85
N ILE A 146 -7.71 3.45 5.93
CA ILE A 146 -7.39 3.24 4.52
C ILE A 146 -6.16 4.07 4.17
N ILE A 147 -5.15 3.43 3.58
CA ILE A 147 -3.95 4.10 3.10
C ILE A 147 -3.76 3.78 1.62
N ASN A 148 -3.76 4.82 0.80
CA ASN A 148 -3.49 4.74 -0.61
C ASN A 148 -2.01 5.09 -0.89
N VAL A 149 -1.26 4.14 -1.44
CA VAL A 149 0.14 4.37 -1.84
C VAL A 149 0.14 5.09 -3.19
N ALA A 150 0.24 6.41 -3.12
CA ALA A 150 0.32 7.28 -4.29
C ALA A 150 1.78 7.39 -4.80
N SER A 151 2.27 8.59 -5.01
CA SER A 151 3.64 8.93 -5.41
C SER A 151 3.79 10.45 -5.40
N VAL A 152 5.03 10.95 -5.35
CA VAL A 152 5.32 12.36 -5.70
C VAL A 152 4.89 12.68 -7.14
N ALA A 153 4.80 11.67 -8.02
CA ALA A 153 4.22 11.82 -9.37
C ALA A 153 2.71 12.14 -9.36
N GLY A 154 2.04 12.07 -8.21
CA GLY A 154 0.69 12.59 -8.01
C GLY A 154 0.66 14.07 -7.61
N LYS A 155 1.82 14.71 -7.40
CA LYS A 155 1.95 16.10 -6.98
C LYS A 155 2.64 16.99 -8.00
N GLN A 156 3.45 16.38 -8.86
CA GLN A 156 4.11 17.08 -9.97
C GLN A 156 4.27 16.13 -11.16
N GLY A 157 4.33 16.71 -12.36
CA GLY A 157 4.56 15.97 -13.60
C GLY A 157 6.04 15.72 -13.84
N PHE A 158 6.35 14.59 -14.50
CA PHE A 158 7.68 14.24 -14.95
C PHE A 158 7.65 13.94 -16.45
N PRO A 159 8.64 14.40 -17.24
CA PRO A 159 8.75 14.03 -18.65
C PRO A 159 8.76 12.51 -18.82
N ASN A 160 8.07 12.02 -19.83
CA ASN A 160 7.89 10.58 -20.15
C ASN A 160 7.07 9.76 -19.15
N TRP A 161 6.53 10.36 -18.09
CA TRP A 161 5.71 9.69 -17.08
C TRP A 161 4.24 10.15 -17.10
N ALA A 162 3.78 10.74 -18.21
CA ALA A 162 2.48 11.44 -18.27
C ALA A 162 1.31 10.57 -17.74
N ALA A 163 1.17 9.33 -18.22
CA ALA A 163 0.08 8.45 -17.79
C ALA A 163 0.19 8.07 -16.31
N TYR A 164 1.41 7.75 -15.85
CA TYR A 164 1.63 7.42 -14.44
C TYR A 164 1.32 8.63 -13.54
N CYS A 165 1.82 9.82 -13.89
CA CYS A 165 1.48 11.05 -13.17
C CYS A 165 -0.04 11.26 -13.14
N ALA A 166 -0.72 11.20 -14.28
CA ALA A 166 -2.17 11.37 -14.36
C ALA A 166 -2.91 10.40 -13.44
N SER A 167 -2.53 9.11 -13.41
CA SER A 167 -3.14 8.12 -12.53
C SER A 167 -2.92 8.41 -11.05
N LYS A 168 -1.72 8.91 -10.68
CA LYS A 168 -1.39 9.22 -9.28
C LYS A 168 -2.00 10.55 -8.81
N PHE A 169 -2.14 11.56 -9.71
CA PHE A 169 -2.94 12.75 -9.43
C PHE A 169 -4.42 12.39 -9.20
N ALA A 170 -4.99 11.54 -10.07
CA ALA A 170 -6.36 11.06 -9.91
C ALA A 170 -6.56 10.30 -8.60
N LEU A 171 -5.60 9.46 -8.20
CA LEU A 171 -5.63 8.73 -6.93
C LEU A 171 -5.63 9.67 -5.72
N LEU A 172 -4.83 10.75 -5.75
CA LEU A 172 -4.83 11.76 -4.68
C LEU A 172 -6.17 12.49 -4.60
N GLY A 173 -6.74 12.90 -5.74
CA GLY A 173 -8.05 13.53 -5.78
C GLY A 173 -9.15 12.61 -5.22
N LEU A 174 -9.15 11.34 -5.64
CA LEU A 174 -10.06 10.32 -5.09
C LEU A 174 -9.88 10.16 -3.58
N THR A 175 -8.63 10.07 -3.10
CA THR A 175 -8.33 9.93 -1.67
C THR A 175 -8.87 11.09 -0.85
N GLN A 176 -8.68 12.33 -1.31
CA GLN A 176 -9.16 13.54 -0.63
C GLN A 176 -10.70 13.59 -0.56
N ALA A 177 -11.38 13.25 -1.65
CA ALA A 177 -12.84 13.23 -1.69
C ALA A 177 -13.39 12.19 -0.70
N ILE A 178 -12.91 10.95 -0.76
CA ILE A 178 -13.34 9.87 0.13
C ILE A 178 -12.97 10.15 1.59
N ALA A 179 -11.83 10.80 1.87
CA ALA A 179 -11.47 11.21 3.23
C ALA A 179 -12.54 12.13 3.85
N ALA A 180 -13.04 13.09 3.08
CA ALA A 180 -14.10 14.00 3.53
C ALA A 180 -15.46 13.29 3.71
N GLU A 181 -15.79 12.36 2.81
CA GLU A 181 -17.04 11.57 2.87
C GLU A 181 -17.06 10.61 4.07
N GLU A 182 -15.92 10.03 4.43
CA GLU A 182 -15.83 8.96 5.43
C GLU A 182 -15.47 9.43 6.84
N GLN A 183 -14.99 10.67 6.98
CA GLN A 183 -14.71 11.27 8.30
C GLN A 183 -15.90 11.20 9.26
N PRO A 184 -17.16 11.52 8.86
CA PRO A 184 -18.33 11.43 9.75
C PRO A 184 -18.64 10.00 10.21
N HIS A 185 -18.10 9.00 9.52
CA HIS A 185 -18.27 7.59 9.83
C HIS A 185 -17.14 7.02 10.71
N GLY A 186 -16.17 7.85 11.11
CA GLY A 186 -15.02 7.42 11.93
C GLY A 186 -13.96 6.63 11.16
N ILE A 187 -13.94 6.77 9.83
CA ILE A 187 -12.97 6.09 8.96
C ILE A 187 -11.89 7.09 8.55
N LYS A 188 -10.63 6.71 8.73
CA LYS A 188 -9.47 7.48 8.30
C LYS A 188 -9.04 7.06 6.91
N VAL A 189 -8.99 8.00 5.97
CA VAL A 189 -8.50 7.77 4.59
C VAL A 189 -7.33 8.70 4.35
N MET A 190 -6.16 8.14 4.08
CA MET A 190 -4.89 8.84 3.99
C MET A 190 -4.13 8.44 2.74
N SER A 191 -3.23 9.30 2.28
CA SER A 191 -2.28 8.97 1.23
C SER A 191 -0.83 9.06 1.71
N ILE A 192 0.01 8.22 1.12
CA ILE A 192 1.47 8.38 1.17
C ILE A 192 2.00 8.59 -0.23
N CYS A 193 2.88 9.58 -0.40
CA CYS A 193 3.49 9.99 -1.65
C CYS A 193 5.02 9.78 -1.59
N PRO A 194 5.51 8.56 -1.79
CA PRO A 194 6.93 8.33 -1.85
C PRO A 194 7.57 8.98 -3.09
N GLY A 195 8.83 9.40 -2.96
CA GLY A 195 9.73 9.58 -4.08
C GLY A 195 10.14 8.24 -4.68
N SER A 196 11.33 8.17 -5.29
CA SER A 196 11.84 6.92 -5.85
C SER A 196 12.10 5.89 -4.74
N VAL A 197 11.60 4.65 -4.92
CA VAL A 197 11.75 3.53 -3.99
C VAL A 197 12.35 2.35 -4.73
N ASN A 198 13.41 1.77 -4.21
CA ASN A 198 14.08 0.60 -4.82
C ASN A 198 13.21 -0.66 -4.69
N THR A 199 12.37 -0.90 -5.67
CA THR A 199 11.44 -2.03 -5.74
C THR A 199 11.56 -2.77 -7.06
N PRO A 200 11.03 -4.01 -7.18
CA PRO A 200 10.96 -4.75 -8.44
C PRO A 200 10.14 -4.05 -9.54
N LEU A 201 9.40 -2.98 -9.23
CA LEU A 201 8.71 -2.18 -10.24
C LEU A 201 9.68 -1.65 -11.29
N TRP A 202 10.88 -1.25 -10.89
CA TRP A 202 11.93 -0.76 -11.81
C TRP A 202 12.39 -1.83 -12.81
N ASP A 203 12.38 -3.11 -12.40
CA ASP A 203 12.79 -4.22 -13.25
C ASP A 203 11.76 -4.45 -14.40
N THR A 204 10.50 -4.07 -14.19
CA THR A 204 9.45 -4.14 -15.21
C THR A 204 9.56 -3.04 -16.28
N LEU A 205 10.32 -1.99 -16.03
CA LEU A 205 10.48 -0.86 -16.92
C LEU A 205 11.67 -1.05 -17.89
N GLY A 206 12.58 -1.99 -17.59
CA GLY A 206 13.69 -2.39 -18.46
C GLY A 206 14.56 -1.22 -18.92
N ASP A 207 14.93 -1.23 -20.20
CA ASP A 207 15.82 -0.24 -20.82
C ASP A 207 15.23 1.18 -20.92
N LYS A 208 13.96 1.36 -20.54
CA LYS A 208 13.30 2.68 -20.49
C LYS A 208 13.76 3.51 -19.28
N VAL A 209 14.39 2.89 -18.29
CA VAL A 209 14.96 3.56 -17.12
C VAL A 209 16.29 4.21 -17.52
N PRO A 210 16.46 5.54 -17.36
CA PRO A 210 17.73 6.18 -17.69
C PRO A 210 18.91 5.58 -16.91
N PRO A 211 20.09 5.41 -17.54
CA PRO A 211 21.28 4.88 -16.84
C PRO A 211 21.76 5.73 -15.64
N SER A 212 21.37 7.00 -15.61
CA SER A 212 21.65 7.91 -14.49
C SER A 212 20.84 7.62 -13.23
N PHE A 213 19.87 6.73 -13.31
CA PHE A 213 19.01 6.37 -12.19
C PHE A 213 19.77 5.52 -11.16
N ASN A 214 20.14 6.11 -10.03
CA ASN A 214 20.88 5.43 -8.98
C ASN A 214 19.91 4.75 -7.99
N ARG A 215 19.74 3.44 -8.11
CA ARG A 215 18.87 2.66 -7.22
C ARG A 215 19.34 2.63 -5.75
N GLU A 216 20.64 2.82 -5.50
CA GLU A 216 21.19 2.86 -4.13
C GLU A 216 20.81 4.15 -3.39
N ALA A 217 20.57 5.24 -4.14
CA ALA A 217 20.11 6.51 -3.59
C ALA A 217 18.60 6.57 -3.32
N MET A 218 17.83 5.56 -3.75
CA MET A 218 16.38 5.49 -3.54
C MET A 218 16.04 5.12 -2.10
N LEU A 219 14.80 5.43 -1.69
CA LEU A 219 14.20 4.87 -0.48
C LEU A 219 14.20 3.34 -0.53
N THR A 220 14.31 2.69 0.61
CA THR A 220 14.04 1.26 0.71
C THR A 220 12.54 1.02 0.90
N PRO A 221 12.00 -0.15 0.46
CA PRO A 221 10.63 -0.55 0.80
C PRO A 221 10.37 -0.53 2.31
N ALA A 222 11.35 -0.93 3.11
CA ALA A 222 11.28 -0.94 4.57
C ALA A 222 11.07 0.46 5.16
N THR A 223 11.75 1.49 4.62
CA THR A 223 11.57 2.89 5.05
C THR A 223 10.15 3.39 4.76
N VAL A 224 9.62 3.06 3.59
CA VAL A 224 8.24 3.44 3.23
C VAL A 224 7.23 2.69 4.11
N ALA A 225 7.46 1.41 4.38
CA ALA A 225 6.61 0.61 5.25
C ALA A 225 6.58 1.18 6.68
N GLU A 226 7.70 1.65 7.22
CA GLU A 226 7.76 2.32 8.54
C GLU A 226 6.87 3.56 8.58
N ALA A 227 6.94 4.39 7.54
CA ALA A 227 6.08 5.56 7.41
C ALA A 227 4.59 5.17 7.34
N ILE A 228 4.24 4.11 6.61
CA ILE A 228 2.86 3.58 6.55
C ILE A 228 2.42 3.07 7.92
N MET A 229 3.28 2.36 8.66
CA MET A 229 2.96 1.90 10.02
C MET A 229 2.75 3.07 11.00
N THR A 230 3.43 4.20 10.80
CA THR A 230 3.16 5.43 11.55
C THR A 230 1.74 5.92 11.28
N LEU A 231 1.29 5.96 10.01
CA LEU A 231 -0.09 6.33 9.66
C LEU A 231 -1.13 5.36 10.25
N VAL A 232 -0.86 4.05 10.18
CA VAL A 232 -1.75 3.02 10.76
C VAL A 232 -1.92 3.18 12.27
N ASN A 233 -0.85 3.54 12.97
CA ASN A 233 -0.82 3.65 14.43
C ASN A 233 -1.23 5.02 14.97
N LEU A 234 -1.68 5.96 14.12
CA LEU A 234 -2.19 7.25 14.59
C LEU A 234 -3.36 7.06 15.56
N PRO A 235 -3.43 7.85 16.65
CA PRO A 235 -4.56 7.80 17.58
C PRO A 235 -5.88 8.14 16.86
N ALA A 236 -7.01 7.79 17.48
CA ALA A 236 -8.32 7.89 16.83
C ALA A 236 -8.70 9.32 16.45
N ASP A 237 -8.21 10.29 17.19
CA ASP A 237 -8.47 11.73 17.03
C ASP A 237 -7.51 12.43 16.05
N ALA A 238 -6.58 11.69 15.44
CA ALA A 238 -5.59 12.25 14.52
C ALA A 238 -5.63 11.59 13.14
N VAL A 239 -5.40 12.40 12.11
CA VAL A 239 -5.23 11.97 10.72
C VAL A 239 -4.11 12.78 10.06
N ILE A 240 -3.31 12.14 9.24
CA ILE A 240 -2.37 12.79 8.32
C ILE A 240 -2.92 12.55 6.92
N ASN A 241 -3.57 13.55 6.36
CA ASN A 241 -4.26 13.42 5.07
C ASN A 241 -3.33 12.96 3.96
N ASP A 242 -2.07 13.47 3.97
CA ASP A 242 -1.10 13.22 2.93
C ASP A 242 0.33 13.31 3.47
N LEU A 243 1.10 12.25 3.30
CA LEU A 243 2.48 12.15 3.75
C LEU A 243 3.43 12.05 2.55
N VAL A 244 4.27 13.06 2.37
CA VAL A 244 5.34 13.03 1.36
C VAL A 244 6.62 12.49 2.00
N LEU A 245 7.20 11.46 1.40
CA LEU A 245 8.44 10.82 1.85
C LEU A 245 9.46 10.81 0.71
N MET A 246 10.57 11.53 0.89
CA MET A 246 11.58 11.70 -0.13
C MET A 246 12.90 11.02 0.23
N PRO A 247 13.66 10.51 -0.76
CA PRO A 247 15.07 10.17 -0.54
C PRO A 247 15.83 11.42 -0.10
N ASN A 248 16.72 11.28 0.88
CA ASN A 248 17.57 12.41 1.32
C ASN A 248 18.54 12.88 0.21
N ALA A 249 18.83 12.02 -0.75
CA ALA A 249 19.64 12.35 -1.92
C ALA A 249 18.88 13.16 -3.01
N GLY A 250 17.60 13.45 -2.80
CA GLY A 250 16.73 14.11 -3.78
C GLY A 250 15.89 13.14 -4.60
N LEU A 251 15.26 13.66 -5.67
CA LEU A 251 14.35 12.85 -6.50
C LEU A 251 15.09 11.84 -7.39
N PHE A 252 16.29 12.16 -7.83
CA PHE A 252 17.12 11.38 -8.75
C PHE A 252 18.60 11.62 -8.48
#